data_55502596d0b6b493619b044e411a0f3c
#
_entry.id   55502596d0b6b493619b044e411a0f3c
#
_cell.length_a   1.000
_cell.length_b   1.000
_cell.length_c   1.000
_cell.angle_alpha   90.00
_cell.angle_beta   90.00
_cell.angle_gamma   90.00
#
_symmetry.space_group_name_H-M   'P 1'
#
loop_
_entity.id
_entity.type
_entity.pdbx_description
1 polymer ?
#
loop_
_entity_poly.entity_id
_entity_poly.type
_entity_poly.pdbx_seq_one_letter_code
_entity_poly.pdbx_strand_id
1 'polypeptide(L)'
;DEKPSLPGDRTQRRFGIGAAGLCVTYGTTLHALQDRAKLKRGETLAVLGASGGVGLAAIELGKLMGARVIACASSAEKLDFARRHGADEGIDYAADDLKEALRRVTGGNGADVIYDPVGGAYAESALRSIAWQGRFLVVGFAAGEIPKLPLNLVLLKGCDVLGVFWGSWIERNPQGHRANTEQLVAWCADGKLSSHVHAVYPLDEAAAALKAIGSRQVMGKVILRP
;
A
#
# COMPACT_ATOMS: atom_id res chain seq x y z
N ASP A 1 34.29 -24.10 -15.16
CA ASP A 1 33.58 -23.89 -16.45
C ASP A 1 32.25 -23.20 -16.16
N GLU A 2 32.30 -21.87 -16.02
CA GLU A 2 31.08 -21.06 -15.96
C GLU A 2 30.49 -20.97 -17.37
N LYS A 3 29.32 -21.59 -17.57
CA LYS A 3 28.55 -21.38 -18.81
C LYS A 3 28.16 -19.91 -18.91
N PRO A 4 28.45 -19.21 -20.00
CA PRO A 4 28.03 -17.83 -20.19
C PRO A 4 26.50 -17.77 -20.19
N SER A 5 25.93 -16.99 -19.27
CA SER A 5 24.45 -16.76 -19.19
C SER A 5 24.01 -16.02 -20.45
N LEU A 6 23.05 -16.58 -21.18
CA LEU A 6 22.40 -15.94 -22.33
C LEU A 6 21.79 -14.58 -21.95
N PRO A 7 21.82 -13.56 -22.82
CA PRO A 7 21.27 -12.22 -22.51
C PRO A 7 19.81 -12.19 -22.08
N GLY A 8 18.99 -13.18 -22.49
CA GLY A 8 17.60 -13.33 -22.07
C GLY A 8 17.42 -13.74 -20.60
N ASP A 9 18.41 -14.36 -19.99
CA ASP A 9 18.33 -14.86 -18.62
C ASP A 9 18.23 -13.73 -17.56
N ARG A 10 18.94 -12.62 -17.73
CA ARG A 10 18.88 -11.49 -16.79
C ARG A 10 17.55 -10.75 -16.85
N THR A 11 16.96 -10.60 -18.03
CA THR A 11 15.68 -9.93 -18.20
C THR A 11 14.53 -10.79 -17.65
N GLN A 12 14.53 -12.09 -17.95
CA GLN A 12 13.57 -13.05 -17.41
C GLN A 12 13.69 -13.19 -15.89
N ARG A 13 14.91 -13.21 -15.34
CA ARG A 13 15.14 -13.23 -13.89
C ARG A 13 14.64 -11.96 -13.19
N ARG A 14 14.85 -10.78 -13.77
CA ARG A 14 14.31 -9.51 -13.24
C ARG A 14 12.80 -9.48 -13.27
N PHE A 15 12.19 -9.98 -14.35
CA PHE A 15 10.74 -10.08 -14.47
C PHE A 15 10.14 -11.05 -13.44
N GLY A 16 10.76 -12.23 -13.24
CA GLY A 16 10.31 -13.21 -12.24
C GLY A 16 10.37 -12.67 -10.81
N ILE A 17 11.43 -11.96 -10.44
CA ILE A 17 11.59 -11.33 -9.12
C ILE A 17 10.53 -10.24 -8.91
N GLY A 18 10.28 -9.40 -9.90
CA GLY A 18 9.23 -8.38 -9.84
C GLY A 18 7.84 -8.99 -9.71
N ALA A 19 7.56 -10.05 -10.48
CA ALA A 19 6.28 -10.76 -10.45
C ALA A 19 5.99 -11.41 -9.09
N ALA A 20 7.00 -11.96 -8.41
CA ALA A 20 6.85 -12.53 -7.06
C ALA A 20 6.39 -11.48 -6.03
N GLY A 21 6.79 -10.21 -6.21
CA GLY A 21 6.36 -9.10 -5.35
C GLY A 21 4.96 -8.57 -5.66
N LEU A 22 4.37 -8.95 -6.80
CA LEU A 22 3.17 -8.31 -7.34
C LEU A 22 1.87 -8.89 -6.74
N CYS A 23 1.70 -10.23 -6.77
CA CYS A 23 0.39 -10.87 -6.59
C CYS A 23 -0.33 -10.48 -5.30
N VAL A 24 0.30 -10.66 -4.14
CA VAL A 24 -0.38 -10.42 -2.85
C VAL A 24 -0.56 -8.93 -2.58
N THR A 25 0.50 -8.13 -2.70
CA THR A 25 0.46 -6.72 -2.31
C THR A 25 -0.38 -5.88 -3.27
N TYR A 26 -0.15 -6.02 -4.57
CA TYR A 26 -0.92 -5.24 -5.56
C TYR A 26 -2.31 -5.80 -5.77
N GLY A 27 -2.50 -7.14 -5.67
CA GLY A 27 -3.83 -7.75 -5.72
C GLY A 27 -4.71 -7.29 -4.56
N THR A 28 -4.19 -7.33 -3.33
CA THR A 28 -4.89 -6.78 -2.14
C THR A 28 -5.23 -5.30 -2.33
N THR A 29 -4.25 -4.52 -2.80
CA THR A 29 -4.39 -3.07 -2.91
C THR A 29 -5.33 -2.67 -4.04
N LEU A 30 -5.27 -3.33 -5.20
CA LEU A 30 -6.22 -3.07 -6.28
C LEU A 30 -7.65 -3.37 -5.84
N HIS A 31 -7.87 -4.53 -5.20
CA HIS A 31 -9.15 -4.87 -4.60
C HIS A 31 -9.62 -3.79 -3.60
N ALA A 32 -8.72 -3.33 -2.73
CA ALA A 32 -9.03 -2.31 -1.75
C ALA A 32 -9.49 -0.99 -2.38
N LEU A 33 -8.71 -0.49 -3.34
CA LEU A 33 -8.96 0.82 -3.95
C LEU A 33 -10.09 0.79 -4.98
N GLN A 34 -10.10 -0.22 -5.87
CA GLN A 34 -11.06 -0.33 -6.96
C GLN A 34 -12.40 -0.90 -6.50
N ASP A 35 -12.39 -2.08 -5.85
CA ASP A 35 -13.63 -2.80 -5.57
C ASP A 35 -14.28 -2.34 -4.27
N ARG A 36 -13.48 -2.08 -3.22
CA ARG A 36 -13.99 -1.70 -1.91
C ARG A 36 -14.23 -0.19 -1.79
N ALA A 37 -13.19 0.63 -2.00
CA ALA A 37 -13.30 2.08 -1.88
C ALA A 37 -13.94 2.73 -3.11
N LYS A 38 -13.91 2.08 -4.28
CA LYS A 38 -14.34 2.69 -5.55
C LYS A 38 -13.68 4.06 -5.75
N LEU A 39 -12.36 4.09 -5.57
CA LEU A 39 -11.55 5.30 -5.67
C LEU A 39 -11.74 5.98 -7.02
N LYS A 40 -12.02 7.27 -7.00
CA LYS A 40 -12.27 8.07 -8.20
C LYS A 40 -11.09 8.97 -8.52
N ARG A 41 -10.94 9.31 -9.80
CA ARG A 41 -9.98 10.31 -10.23
C ARG A 41 -10.22 11.64 -9.50
N GLY A 42 -9.14 12.24 -9.01
CA GLY A 42 -9.17 13.53 -8.31
C GLY A 42 -9.45 13.44 -6.81
N GLU A 43 -9.84 12.27 -6.29
CA GLU A 43 -9.98 12.06 -4.85
C GLU A 43 -8.61 12.05 -4.15
N THR A 44 -8.62 12.41 -2.87
CA THR A 44 -7.44 12.39 -2.00
C THR A 44 -7.36 11.04 -1.29
N LEU A 45 -6.26 10.31 -1.53
CA LEU A 45 -5.92 9.05 -0.89
C LEU A 45 -4.81 9.26 0.14
N ALA A 46 -5.10 9.06 1.42
CA ALA A 46 -4.08 9.00 2.48
C ALA A 46 -3.65 7.55 2.73
N VAL A 47 -2.34 7.29 2.70
CA VAL A 47 -1.77 5.95 2.83
C VAL A 47 -0.92 5.88 4.10
N LEU A 48 -1.35 5.11 5.10
CA LEU A 48 -0.55 4.82 6.29
C LEU A 48 0.48 3.73 5.98
N GLY A 49 1.67 3.81 6.62
CA GLY A 49 2.75 2.87 6.36
C GLY A 49 3.22 2.88 4.90
N ALA A 50 3.27 4.06 4.30
CA ALA A 50 3.47 4.33 2.88
C ALA A 50 4.72 3.70 2.25
N SER A 51 5.78 3.45 3.02
CA SER A 51 7.03 2.83 2.54
C SER A 51 7.02 1.30 2.54
N GLY A 52 6.05 0.67 3.19
CA GLY A 52 5.91 -0.79 3.21
C GLY A 52 5.35 -1.34 1.90
N GLY A 53 5.42 -2.67 1.70
CA GLY A 53 5.03 -3.28 0.43
C GLY A 53 3.60 -2.96 -0.03
N VAL A 54 2.60 -3.04 0.86
CA VAL A 54 1.20 -2.70 0.51
C VAL A 54 0.96 -1.19 0.46
N GLY A 55 1.68 -0.40 1.29
CA GLY A 55 1.60 1.06 1.25
C GLY A 55 2.16 1.62 -0.07
N LEU A 56 3.30 1.10 -0.51
CA LEU A 56 3.88 1.46 -1.80
C LEU A 56 2.95 1.11 -2.97
N ALA A 57 2.37 -0.10 -2.95
CA ALA A 57 1.37 -0.49 -3.95
C ALA A 57 0.16 0.47 -3.96
N ALA A 58 -0.25 0.97 -2.78
CA ALA A 58 -1.36 1.94 -2.69
C ALA A 58 -0.99 3.30 -3.29
N ILE A 59 0.25 3.76 -3.14
CA ILE A 59 0.74 4.96 -3.79
C ILE A 59 0.69 4.80 -5.31
N GLU A 60 1.35 3.77 -5.83
CA GLU A 60 1.47 3.56 -7.27
C GLU A 60 0.11 3.34 -7.95
N LEU A 61 -0.74 2.49 -7.38
CA LEU A 61 -2.08 2.25 -7.92
C LEU A 61 -2.99 3.48 -7.76
N GLY A 62 -2.91 4.20 -6.64
CA GLY A 62 -3.64 5.44 -6.44
C GLY A 62 -3.29 6.48 -7.51
N LYS A 63 -2.01 6.61 -7.85
CA LYS A 63 -1.56 7.50 -8.93
C LYS A 63 -2.05 7.05 -10.30
N LEU A 64 -1.98 5.75 -10.61
CA LEU A 64 -2.54 5.20 -11.86
C LEU A 64 -4.04 5.44 -11.99
N MET A 65 -4.77 5.40 -10.89
CA MET A 65 -6.21 5.71 -10.83
C MET A 65 -6.51 7.22 -10.85
N GLY A 66 -5.47 8.06 -10.77
CA GLY A 66 -5.57 9.52 -10.87
C GLY A 66 -5.91 10.22 -9.55
N ALA A 67 -5.66 9.59 -8.42
CA ALA A 67 -5.82 10.20 -7.10
C ALA A 67 -4.67 11.17 -6.77
N ARG A 68 -4.95 12.12 -5.88
CA ARG A 68 -3.94 12.84 -5.12
C ARG A 68 -3.53 11.99 -3.93
N VAL A 69 -2.25 11.62 -3.84
CA VAL A 69 -1.77 10.66 -2.85
C VAL A 69 -0.94 11.35 -1.76
N ILE A 70 -1.36 11.19 -0.51
CA ILE A 70 -0.65 11.64 0.69
C ILE A 70 -0.01 10.43 1.36
N ALA A 71 1.32 10.36 1.36
CA ALA A 71 2.06 9.31 2.04
C ALA A 71 2.23 9.65 3.53
N CYS A 72 1.89 8.71 4.42
CA CYS A 72 2.14 8.83 5.85
C CYS A 72 3.14 7.75 6.28
N ALA A 73 4.31 8.17 6.79
CA ALA A 73 5.40 7.29 7.18
C ALA A 73 6.10 7.80 8.45
N SER A 74 7.08 7.06 8.97
CA SER A 74 7.72 7.31 10.27
C SER A 74 9.11 7.95 10.16
N SER A 75 9.50 8.43 8.99
CA SER A 75 10.76 9.17 8.81
C SER A 75 10.80 9.91 7.48
N ALA A 76 11.64 10.95 7.40
CA ALA A 76 11.88 11.70 6.17
C ALA A 76 12.40 10.81 5.03
N GLU A 77 13.28 9.86 5.30
CA GLU A 77 13.80 8.92 4.31
C GLU A 77 12.69 8.09 3.65
N LYS A 78 11.76 7.58 4.45
CA LYS A 78 10.59 6.82 3.98
C LYS A 78 9.63 7.68 3.17
N LEU A 79 9.49 8.94 3.53
CA LEU A 79 8.67 9.91 2.79
C LEU A 79 9.32 10.26 1.43
N ASP A 80 10.63 10.45 1.40
CA ASP A 80 11.34 10.69 0.15
C ASP A 80 11.29 9.48 -0.78
N PHE A 81 11.35 8.26 -0.21
CA PHE A 81 11.09 7.04 -0.96
C PHE A 81 9.68 7.01 -1.54
N ALA A 82 8.66 7.32 -0.74
CA ALA A 82 7.26 7.37 -1.19
C ALA A 82 7.03 8.41 -2.31
N ARG A 83 7.66 9.60 -2.20
CA ARG A 83 7.60 10.64 -3.25
C ARG A 83 8.21 10.18 -4.57
N ARG A 84 9.35 9.46 -4.54
CA ARG A 84 9.95 8.88 -5.75
C ARG A 84 9.04 7.87 -6.45
N HIS A 85 8.08 7.29 -5.72
CA HIS A 85 7.07 6.37 -6.24
C HIS A 85 5.71 7.02 -6.52
N GLY A 86 5.65 8.35 -6.50
CA GLY A 86 4.50 9.10 -6.98
C GLY A 86 3.62 9.72 -5.90
N ALA A 87 3.96 9.65 -4.61
CA ALA A 87 3.22 10.39 -3.60
C ALA A 87 3.37 11.90 -3.83
N ASP A 88 2.25 12.61 -3.83
CA ASP A 88 2.23 14.07 -4.04
C ASP A 88 2.71 14.81 -2.79
N GLU A 89 2.38 14.28 -1.61
CA GLU A 89 2.71 14.88 -0.32
C GLU A 89 3.11 13.84 0.70
N GLY A 90 3.78 14.26 1.78
CA GLY A 90 4.25 13.38 2.84
C GLY A 90 3.99 13.95 4.22
N ILE A 91 3.61 13.07 5.16
CA ILE A 91 3.42 13.37 6.58
C ILE A 91 4.27 12.41 7.40
N ASP A 92 5.16 12.94 8.22
CA ASP A 92 5.90 12.16 9.22
C ASP A 92 5.07 12.04 10.51
N TYR A 93 4.35 10.93 10.65
CA TYR A 93 3.50 10.71 11.82
C TYR A 93 4.27 10.34 13.08
N ALA A 94 5.60 10.18 13.03
CA ALA A 94 6.43 10.04 14.23
C ALA A 94 6.81 11.41 14.83
N ALA A 95 6.82 12.46 14.00
CA ALA A 95 7.16 13.82 14.39
C ALA A 95 5.93 14.73 14.53
N ASP A 96 4.91 14.53 13.68
CA ASP A 96 3.71 15.36 13.59
C ASP A 96 2.49 14.69 14.24
N ASP A 97 1.55 15.49 14.73
CA ASP A 97 0.18 15.01 14.98
C ASP A 97 -0.49 14.67 13.64
N LEU A 98 -0.76 13.39 13.42
CA LEU A 98 -1.29 12.89 12.15
C LEU A 98 -2.61 13.54 11.75
N LYS A 99 -3.51 13.78 12.73
CA LYS A 99 -4.81 14.39 12.49
C LYS A 99 -4.66 15.83 12.00
N GLU A 100 -3.87 16.63 12.69
CA GLU A 100 -3.67 18.03 12.34
C GLU A 100 -2.88 18.17 11.03
N ALA A 101 -1.90 17.29 10.80
CA ALA A 101 -1.14 17.26 9.56
C ALA A 101 -2.02 16.89 8.36
N LEU A 102 -2.86 15.86 8.46
CA LEU A 102 -3.82 15.51 7.40
C LEU A 102 -4.81 16.64 7.13
N ARG A 103 -5.35 17.27 8.17
CA ARG A 103 -6.26 18.42 8.02
C ARG A 103 -5.59 19.58 7.29
N ARG A 104 -4.36 19.92 7.68
CA ARG A 104 -3.58 20.99 7.04
C ARG A 104 -3.35 20.72 5.56
N VAL A 105 -2.86 19.51 5.21
CA VAL A 105 -2.52 19.13 3.85
C VAL A 105 -3.77 19.04 2.96
N THR A 106 -4.92 18.66 3.51
CA THR A 106 -6.19 18.56 2.78
C THR A 106 -7.01 19.88 2.79
N GLY A 107 -6.44 20.98 3.29
CA GLY A 107 -7.17 22.24 3.40
C GLY A 107 -8.42 22.18 4.28
N GLY A 108 -8.43 21.29 5.25
CA GLY A 108 -9.56 21.07 6.18
C GLY A 108 -10.64 20.11 5.69
N ASN A 109 -10.63 19.71 4.42
CA ASN A 109 -11.65 18.83 3.84
C ASN A 109 -11.52 17.36 4.27
N GLY A 110 -10.31 16.94 4.65
CA GLY A 110 -9.99 15.55 4.97
C GLY A 110 -9.64 14.71 3.75
N ALA A 111 -9.27 13.44 3.97
CA ALA A 111 -8.97 12.50 2.90
C ALA A 111 -10.23 11.73 2.49
N ASP A 112 -10.49 11.61 1.19
CA ASP A 112 -11.64 10.87 0.66
C ASP A 112 -11.52 9.36 0.91
N VAL A 113 -10.29 8.85 0.83
CA VAL A 113 -9.97 7.45 1.12
C VAL A 113 -8.76 7.39 2.05
N ILE A 114 -8.86 6.61 3.12
CA ILE A 114 -7.74 6.28 3.99
C ILE A 114 -7.43 4.79 3.82
N TYR A 115 -6.18 4.48 3.46
CA TYR A 115 -5.68 3.12 3.32
C TYR A 115 -4.82 2.78 4.54
N ASP A 116 -5.34 1.92 5.43
CA ASP A 116 -4.69 1.59 6.71
C ASP A 116 -4.26 0.11 6.82
N PRO A 117 -2.99 -0.21 6.50
CA PRO A 117 -2.38 -1.50 6.80
C PRO A 117 -1.68 -1.54 8.17
N VAL A 118 -1.67 -0.44 8.91
CA VAL A 118 -0.89 -0.26 10.15
C VAL A 118 -1.72 -0.54 11.40
N GLY A 119 -2.91 0.03 11.48
CA GLY A 119 -3.75 -0.03 12.67
C GLY A 119 -3.15 0.71 13.87
N GLY A 120 -3.38 0.17 15.09
CA GLY A 120 -2.84 0.72 16.32
C GLY A 120 -3.29 2.17 16.59
N ALA A 121 -2.42 2.95 17.23
CA ALA A 121 -2.74 4.31 17.67
C ALA A 121 -3.02 5.31 16.53
N TYR A 122 -2.56 5.03 15.30
CA TYR A 122 -2.75 5.94 14.18
C TYR A 122 -4.15 5.86 13.55
N ALA A 123 -4.86 4.73 13.71
CA ALA A 123 -6.13 4.49 13.05
C ALA A 123 -7.21 5.51 13.46
N GLU A 124 -7.34 5.83 14.75
CA GLU A 124 -8.32 6.83 15.21
C GLU A 124 -7.96 8.24 14.71
N SER A 125 -6.70 8.65 14.80
CA SER A 125 -6.23 9.96 14.32
C SER A 125 -6.50 10.13 12.83
N ALA A 126 -6.26 9.09 12.03
CA ALA A 126 -6.56 9.07 10.61
C ALA A 126 -8.08 9.15 10.36
N LEU A 127 -8.90 8.36 11.07
CA LEU A 127 -10.37 8.41 10.94
C LEU A 127 -10.94 9.79 11.30
N ARG A 128 -10.38 10.50 12.28
CA ARG A 128 -10.76 11.88 12.62
C ARG A 128 -10.51 12.86 11.49
N SER A 129 -9.62 12.53 10.57
CA SER A 129 -9.21 13.36 9.42
C SER A 129 -9.83 12.89 8.10
N ILE A 130 -10.80 11.97 8.15
CA ILE A 130 -11.51 11.53 6.96
C ILE A 130 -12.46 12.64 6.47
N ALA A 131 -12.64 12.71 5.17
CA ALA A 131 -13.62 13.61 4.55
C ALA A 131 -15.05 13.19 4.88
N TRP A 132 -16.00 14.09 4.66
CA TRP A 132 -17.42 13.76 4.70
C TRP A 132 -17.73 12.65 3.69
N GLN A 133 -18.39 11.58 4.12
CA GLN A 133 -18.66 10.37 3.30
C GLN A 133 -17.39 9.69 2.74
N GLY A 134 -16.26 9.87 3.41
CA GLY A 134 -15.02 9.18 3.04
C GLY A 134 -15.06 7.68 3.37
N ARG A 135 -14.04 6.95 2.90
CA ARG A 135 -13.93 5.49 3.09
C ARG A 135 -12.62 5.18 3.81
N PHE A 136 -12.73 4.55 4.98
CA PHE A 136 -11.61 4.06 5.77
C PHE A 136 -11.41 2.57 5.48
N LEU A 137 -10.30 2.20 4.86
CA LEU A 137 -9.97 0.83 4.47
C LEU A 137 -9.15 0.14 5.56
N VAL A 138 -9.71 -0.86 6.20
CA VAL A 138 -9.01 -1.72 7.17
C VAL A 138 -8.31 -2.84 6.39
N VAL A 139 -6.99 -2.70 6.20
CA VAL A 139 -6.18 -3.62 5.38
C VAL A 139 -5.34 -4.56 6.23
N GLY A 140 -4.87 -4.08 7.39
CA GLY A 140 -4.05 -4.88 8.28
C GLY A 140 -3.71 -4.17 9.59
N PHE A 141 -2.90 -4.84 10.41
CA PHE A 141 -2.54 -4.39 11.75
C PHE A 141 -1.03 -4.55 11.99
N ALA A 142 -0.22 -3.98 11.10
CA ALA A 142 1.25 -4.10 11.17
C ALA A 142 1.86 -3.48 12.43
N ALA A 143 1.14 -2.61 13.14
CA ALA A 143 1.53 -2.11 14.45
C ALA A 143 1.44 -3.18 15.54
N GLY A 144 0.68 -4.27 15.31
CA GLY A 144 0.45 -5.37 16.26
C GLY A 144 -0.81 -5.22 17.10
N GLU A 145 -1.35 -4.00 17.24
CA GLU A 145 -2.56 -3.72 18.01
C GLU A 145 -3.76 -3.50 17.08
N ILE A 146 -4.89 -4.17 17.39
CA ILE A 146 -6.16 -3.94 16.70
C ILE A 146 -6.81 -2.70 17.31
N PRO A 147 -7.03 -1.62 16.53
CA PRO A 147 -7.56 -0.37 17.06
C PRO A 147 -9.02 -0.49 17.47
N LYS A 148 -9.39 0.24 18.52
CA LYS A 148 -10.78 0.43 18.94
C LYS A 148 -11.26 1.77 18.40
N LEU A 149 -12.03 1.76 17.31
CA LEU A 149 -12.53 2.98 16.69
C LEU A 149 -13.84 3.43 17.37
N PRO A 150 -13.95 4.71 17.79
CA PRO A 150 -15.18 5.26 18.31
C PRO A 150 -16.25 5.38 17.21
N LEU A 151 -17.32 4.60 17.28
CA LEU A 151 -18.38 4.56 16.25
C LEU A 151 -19.10 5.90 16.04
N ASN A 152 -19.10 6.79 17.04
CA ASN A 152 -19.63 8.14 16.88
C ASN A 152 -18.86 8.95 15.81
N LEU A 153 -17.59 8.65 15.55
CA LEU A 153 -16.83 9.31 14.46
C LEU A 153 -17.40 8.90 13.10
N VAL A 154 -17.72 7.62 12.95
CA VAL A 154 -18.34 7.10 11.71
C VAL A 154 -19.68 7.77 11.46
N LEU A 155 -20.52 7.89 12.51
CA LEU A 155 -21.80 8.59 12.45
C LEU A 155 -21.63 10.08 12.07
N LEU A 156 -20.75 10.80 12.78
CA LEU A 156 -20.56 12.24 12.60
C LEU A 156 -19.94 12.61 11.25
N LYS A 157 -19.18 11.71 10.64
CA LYS A 157 -18.55 11.90 9.33
C LYS A 157 -19.37 11.30 8.18
N GLY A 158 -20.43 10.53 8.49
CA GLY A 158 -21.19 9.76 7.49
C GLY A 158 -20.28 8.86 6.66
N CYS A 159 -19.13 8.45 7.21
CA CYS A 159 -18.10 7.71 6.47
C CYS A 159 -18.30 6.20 6.58
N ASP A 160 -17.70 5.46 5.65
CA ASP A 160 -17.68 4.01 5.66
C ASP A 160 -16.37 3.48 6.29
N VAL A 161 -16.48 2.39 7.08
CA VAL A 161 -15.32 1.58 7.51
C VAL A 161 -15.40 0.24 6.78
N LEU A 162 -14.45 0.00 5.87
CA LEU A 162 -14.50 -1.10 4.92
C LEU A 162 -13.37 -2.10 5.18
N GLY A 163 -13.72 -3.35 5.49
CA GLY A 163 -12.76 -4.43 5.59
C GLY A 163 -12.22 -4.84 4.22
N VAL A 164 -10.91 -5.13 4.17
CA VAL A 164 -10.21 -5.62 2.99
C VAL A 164 -9.63 -7.00 3.30
N PHE A 165 -10.41 -8.05 3.04
CA PHE A 165 -9.95 -9.43 3.21
C PHE A 165 -9.83 -10.12 1.84
N TRP A 166 -8.75 -9.78 1.13
CA TRP A 166 -8.51 -10.22 -0.24
C TRP A 166 -8.48 -11.75 -0.41
N GLY A 167 -7.86 -12.50 0.52
CA GLY A 167 -7.83 -13.97 0.44
C GLY A 167 -9.22 -14.58 0.37
N SER A 168 -10.13 -14.17 1.24
CA SER A 168 -11.51 -14.65 1.23
C SER A 168 -12.32 -14.12 0.04
N TRP A 169 -11.97 -12.93 -0.48
CA TRP A 169 -12.64 -12.37 -1.65
C TRP A 169 -12.30 -13.14 -2.94
N ILE A 170 -11.05 -13.55 -3.14
CA ILE A 170 -10.65 -14.32 -4.34
C ILE A 170 -11.36 -15.67 -4.43
N GLU A 171 -11.58 -16.32 -3.28
CA GLU A 171 -12.33 -17.59 -3.22
C GLU A 171 -13.81 -17.40 -3.61
N ARG A 172 -14.42 -16.27 -3.21
CA ARG A 172 -15.83 -15.96 -3.44
C ARG A 172 -16.09 -15.27 -4.79
N ASN A 173 -15.07 -14.65 -5.37
CA ASN A 173 -15.17 -13.91 -6.64
C ASN A 173 -13.96 -14.20 -7.55
N PRO A 174 -13.80 -15.44 -8.04
CA PRO A 174 -12.65 -15.81 -8.86
C PRO A 174 -12.63 -15.06 -10.21
N GLN A 175 -13.78 -14.68 -10.74
CA GLN A 175 -13.83 -13.89 -11.97
C GLN A 175 -13.32 -12.47 -11.78
N GLY A 176 -13.73 -11.79 -10.71
CA GLY A 176 -13.22 -10.47 -10.37
C GLY A 176 -11.71 -10.50 -10.04
N HIS A 177 -11.25 -11.54 -9.33
CA HIS A 177 -9.83 -11.74 -9.08
C HIS A 177 -9.04 -11.88 -10.38
N ARG A 178 -9.54 -12.67 -11.32
CA ARG A 178 -8.91 -12.85 -12.64
C ARG A 178 -8.81 -11.52 -13.40
N ALA A 179 -9.90 -10.75 -13.46
CA ALA A 179 -9.93 -9.44 -14.12
C ALA A 179 -8.92 -8.47 -13.50
N ASN A 180 -8.85 -8.40 -12.16
CA ASN A 180 -7.88 -7.57 -11.45
C ASN A 180 -6.44 -8.02 -11.73
N THR A 181 -6.19 -9.31 -11.79
CA THR A 181 -4.86 -9.87 -12.10
C THR A 181 -4.44 -9.53 -13.54
N GLU A 182 -5.33 -9.71 -14.50
CA GLU A 182 -5.10 -9.35 -15.91
C GLU A 182 -4.78 -7.85 -16.06
N GLN A 183 -5.49 -7.00 -15.34
CA GLN A 183 -5.24 -5.55 -15.31
C GLN A 183 -3.86 -5.21 -14.74
N LEU A 184 -3.45 -5.84 -13.62
CA LEU A 184 -2.12 -5.64 -13.03
C LEU A 184 -1.02 -6.08 -13.99
N VAL A 185 -1.19 -7.24 -14.63
CA VAL A 185 -0.23 -7.76 -15.62
C VAL A 185 -0.12 -6.81 -16.82
N ALA A 186 -1.23 -6.29 -17.32
CA ALA A 186 -1.24 -5.32 -18.42
C ALA A 186 -0.49 -4.03 -18.03
N TRP A 187 -0.71 -3.48 -16.83
CA TRP A 187 0.03 -2.31 -16.37
C TRP A 187 1.53 -2.57 -16.22
N CYS A 188 1.92 -3.77 -15.79
CA CYS A 188 3.33 -4.14 -15.75
C CYS A 188 3.93 -4.27 -17.16
N ALA A 189 3.21 -4.88 -18.10
CA ALA A 189 3.64 -5.01 -19.49
C ALA A 189 3.81 -3.65 -20.18
N ASP A 190 2.92 -2.71 -19.89
CA ASP A 190 2.99 -1.33 -20.36
C ASP A 190 4.07 -0.48 -19.66
N GLY A 191 4.79 -1.03 -18.68
CA GLY A 191 5.78 -0.29 -17.89
C GLY A 191 5.19 0.76 -16.94
N LYS A 192 3.85 0.73 -16.72
CA LYS A 192 3.15 1.66 -15.84
C LYS A 192 3.25 1.28 -14.37
N LEU A 193 3.58 0.02 -14.09
CA LEU A 193 3.67 -0.54 -12.75
C LEU A 193 4.93 -1.40 -12.63
N SER A 194 5.67 -1.22 -11.54
CA SER A 194 6.91 -1.95 -11.28
C SER A 194 7.04 -2.20 -9.78
N SER A 195 6.89 -3.47 -9.37
CA SER A 195 7.08 -3.83 -7.96
C SER A 195 8.50 -3.51 -7.50
N HIS A 196 8.63 -2.60 -6.52
CA HIS A 196 9.92 -2.29 -5.93
C HIS A 196 10.39 -3.41 -5.01
N VAL A 197 11.58 -3.94 -5.28
CA VAL A 197 12.22 -4.97 -4.47
C VAL A 197 13.37 -4.34 -3.68
N HIS A 198 13.21 -4.31 -2.35
CA HIS A 198 14.22 -3.81 -1.42
C HIS A 198 15.45 -4.71 -1.38
N ALA A 199 15.22 -6.02 -1.26
CA ALA A 199 16.30 -7.01 -1.21
C ALA A 199 15.81 -8.39 -1.70
N VAL A 200 16.78 -9.18 -2.19
CA VAL A 200 16.58 -10.59 -2.56
C VAL A 200 17.51 -11.42 -1.69
N TYR A 201 16.96 -12.39 -0.98
CA TYR A 201 17.71 -13.34 -0.16
C TYR A 201 17.65 -14.75 -0.77
N PRO A 202 18.71 -15.56 -0.62
CA PRO A 202 18.61 -17.00 -0.84
C PRO A 202 17.54 -17.64 0.06
N LEU A 203 16.97 -18.75 -0.36
CA LEU A 203 15.90 -19.42 0.41
C LEU A 203 16.37 -19.89 1.81
N ASP A 204 17.63 -20.34 1.91
CA ASP A 204 18.26 -20.74 3.16
C ASP A 204 18.49 -19.57 4.13
N GLU A 205 18.47 -18.34 3.66
CA GLU A 205 18.50 -17.11 4.47
C GLU A 205 17.11 -16.55 4.83
N ALA A 206 16.04 -17.32 4.70
CA ALA A 206 14.68 -16.88 4.99
C ALA A 206 14.51 -16.28 6.40
N ALA A 207 15.22 -16.79 7.39
CA ALA A 207 15.19 -16.26 8.76
C ALA A 207 15.77 -14.82 8.82
N ALA A 208 16.84 -14.52 8.08
CA ALA A 208 17.43 -13.19 7.99
C ALA A 208 16.48 -12.22 7.26
N ALA A 209 15.83 -12.66 6.18
CA ALA A 209 14.82 -11.90 5.45
C ALA A 209 13.62 -11.51 6.33
N LEU A 210 13.09 -12.46 7.12
CA LEU A 210 12.01 -12.20 8.07
C LEU A 210 12.43 -11.21 9.17
N LYS A 211 13.66 -11.33 9.69
CA LYS A 211 14.21 -10.40 10.68
C LYS A 211 14.34 -8.99 10.10
N ALA A 212 14.79 -8.86 8.85
CA ALA A 212 14.86 -7.57 8.16
C ALA A 212 13.48 -6.91 8.03
N ILE A 213 12.43 -7.67 7.67
CA ILE A 213 11.05 -7.16 7.64
C ILE A 213 10.60 -6.73 9.06
N GLY A 214 10.88 -7.55 10.07
CA GLY A 214 10.51 -7.27 11.47
C GLY A 214 11.17 -6.01 12.03
N SER A 215 12.37 -5.62 11.55
CA SER A 215 13.05 -4.40 11.95
C SER A 215 12.39 -3.10 11.46
N ARG A 216 11.39 -3.19 10.58
CA ARG A 216 10.67 -2.05 9.96
C ARG A 216 11.56 -1.10 9.14
N GLN A 217 12.74 -1.55 8.72
CA GLN A 217 13.67 -0.80 7.87
C GLN A 217 13.46 -1.09 6.38
N VAL A 218 12.76 -2.16 6.05
CA VAL A 218 12.45 -2.54 4.67
C VAL A 218 11.51 -1.54 4.02
N MET A 219 11.88 -1.05 2.84
CA MET A 219 11.05 -0.22 1.97
C MET A 219 10.67 -1.02 0.72
N GLY A 220 9.38 -1.29 0.50
CA GLY A 220 8.90 -2.18 -0.56
C GLY A 220 8.89 -3.66 -0.17
N LYS A 221 9.41 -4.52 -1.05
CA LYS A 221 9.34 -5.99 -0.92
C LYS A 221 10.70 -6.63 -0.65
N VAL A 222 10.68 -7.70 0.12
CA VAL A 222 11.77 -8.67 0.23
C VAL A 222 11.36 -9.95 -0.50
N ILE A 223 12.24 -10.48 -1.33
CA ILE A 223 12.00 -11.68 -2.13
C ILE A 223 12.97 -12.78 -1.69
N LEU A 224 12.48 -14.01 -1.58
CA LEU A 224 13.28 -15.20 -1.41
C LEU A 224 13.48 -15.87 -2.78
N ARG A 225 14.69 -16.28 -3.09
CA ARG A 225 15.03 -17.00 -4.30
C ARG A 225 15.54 -18.40 -3.96
N PRO A 226 14.97 -19.47 -4.55
CA PRO A 226 15.50 -20.81 -4.47
C PRO A 226 16.92 -20.94 -5.00
#